data_dc90a884f7618152073ce6245b5513cd
#
_entry.id   dc90a884f7618152073ce6245b5513cd
#
_cell.length_a   1.000
_cell.length_b   1.000
_cell.length_c   1.000
_cell.angle_alpha   90.00
_cell.angle_beta   90.00
_cell.angle_gamma   90.00
#
_symmetry.space_group_name_H-M   'P 1'
#
loop_
_entity.id
_entity.type
_entity.pdbx_description
1 polymer ?
#
loop_
_entity_poly.entity_id
_entity_poly.type
_entity_poly.pdbx_seq_one_letter_code
_entity_poly.pdbx_strand_id
1 'polypeptide(L)'
;MKIIALDIGGTAVKSGLVDNGVLKEHRETPTPAAEGGQAVVALAKKLIAAYLPEGADGIGISTAGVVDSKSGSILFAEDCIRGYTGIQVKALLEDAFSLPTAVENDLNAAAVGEAAFGAGKGCKSLLCVGFGTSVGGAAVLDGRLYTG
;
A
#
# COMPACT_ATOMS: atom_id res chain seq x y z
N MET A 1 10.41 -10.15 11.61
CA MET A 1 10.33 -9.51 10.27
C MET A 1 9.81 -8.10 10.45
N LYS A 2 10.58 -7.12 9.99
CA LYS A 2 10.25 -5.70 10.05
C LYS A 2 9.88 -5.18 8.66
N ILE A 3 8.73 -4.57 8.51
CA ILE A 3 8.23 -4.04 7.24
C ILE A 3 7.93 -2.56 7.41
N ILE A 4 8.48 -1.75 6.52
CA ILE A 4 8.05 -0.35 6.38
C ILE A 4 6.78 -0.35 5.55
N ALA A 5 5.68 0.09 6.14
CA ALA A 5 4.37 0.07 5.51
C ALA A 5 3.89 1.50 5.19
N LEU A 6 3.41 1.72 3.98
CA LEU A 6 2.75 2.94 3.56
C LEU A 6 1.37 2.65 3.00
N ASP A 7 0.40 3.51 3.36
CA ASP A 7 -0.92 3.57 2.75
C ASP A 7 -1.07 4.93 2.05
N ILE A 8 -1.05 4.92 0.73
CA ILE A 8 -1.03 6.12 -0.12
C ILE A 8 -2.44 6.42 -0.60
N GLY A 9 -3.14 7.26 0.15
CA GLY A 9 -4.43 7.80 -0.25
C GLY A 9 -4.33 9.12 -1.01
N GLY A 10 -5.42 9.58 -1.61
CA GLY A 10 -5.48 10.87 -2.31
C GLY A 10 -5.33 12.09 -1.39
N THR A 11 -5.64 11.97 -0.10
CA THR A 11 -5.59 13.07 0.86
C THR A 11 -4.37 12.98 1.78
N ALA A 12 -4.05 11.79 2.25
CA ALA A 12 -2.94 11.56 3.17
C ALA A 12 -2.21 10.25 2.86
N VAL A 13 -0.91 10.24 3.13
CA VAL A 13 -0.08 9.04 3.20
C VAL A 13 0.09 8.69 4.68
N LYS A 14 -0.39 7.51 5.06
CA LYS A 14 -0.09 6.92 6.36
C LYS A 14 1.16 6.07 6.22
N SER A 15 2.05 6.16 7.19
CA SER A 15 3.30 5.39 7.18
C SER A 15 3.60 4.83 8.56
N GLY A 16 4.25 3.68 8.60
CA GLY A 16 4.61 3.05 9.87
C GLY A 16 5.61 1.92 9.71
N LEU A 17 6.17 1.51 10.84
CA LEU A 17 7.01 0.34 10.95
C LEU A 17 6.22 -0.79 11.61
N VAL A 18 6.11 -1.92 10.92
CA VAL A 18 5.46 -3.14 11.44
C VAL A 18 6.55 -4.14 11.80
N ASP A 19 6.62 -4.52 13.07
CA ASP A 19 7.58 -5.51 13.56
C ASP A 19 6.83 -6.75 14.06
N ASN A 20 7.06 -7.88 13.40
CA ASN A 20 6.38 -9.16 13.70
C ASN A 20 4.85 -9.01 13.83
N GLY A 21 4.23 -8.29 12.89
CA GLY A 21 2.79 -8.06 12.85
C GLY A 21 2.28 -6.98 13.82
N VAL A 22 3.15 -6.30 14.54
CA VAL A 22 2.78 -5.21 15.47
C VAL A 22 3.22 -3.88 14.90
N LEU A 23 2.29 -2.96 14.73
CA LEU A 23 2.59 -1.58 14.33
C LEU A 23 3.29 -0.85 15.49
N LYS A 24 4.53 -0.39 15.27
CA LYS A 24 5.37 0.28 16.26
C LYS A 24 5.26 1.79 16.18
N GLU A 25 5.33 2.31 14.96
CA GLU A 25 5.24 3.73 14.69
C GLU A 25 4.16 3.98 13.66
N HIS A 26 3.48 5.11 13.78
CA HIS A 26 2.47 5.55 12.85
C HIS A 26 2.58 7.06 12.65
N ARG A 27 2.62 7.48 11.39
CA ARG A 27 2.63 8.90 11.00
C ARG A 27 1.65 9.11 9.86
N GLU A 28 1.06 10.29 9.82
CA GLU A 28 0.20 10.72 8.73
C GLU A 28 0.77 12.01 8.13
N THR A 29 0.85 12.06 6.81
CA THR A 29 1.41 13.19 6.06
C THR A 29 0.49 13.53 4.91
N PRO A 30 0.16 14.80 4.65
CA PRO A 30 -0.66 15.17 3.49
C PRO A 30 -0.07 14.66 2.18
N THR A 31 -0.92 14.08 1.32
CA THR A 31 -0.50 13.62 -0.01
C THR A 31 -0.36 14.82 -0.94
N PRO A 32 0.77 14.99 -1.64
CA PRO A 32 0.94 16.03 -2.64
C PRO A 32 0.25 15.66 -3.96
N ALA A 33 -1.04 15.29 -3.91
CA ALA A 33 -1.78 14.75 -5.04
C ALA A 33 -1.88 15.74 -6.22
N ALA A 34 -2.00 17.04 -5.91
CA ALA A 34 -2.04 18.10 -6.91
C ALA A 34 -0.70 18.29 -7.66
N GLU A 35 0.42 17.94 -7.01
CA GLU A 35 1.76 18.01 -7.61
C GLU A 35 2.07 16.77 -8.48
N GLY A 36 1.22 15.75 -8.40
CA GLY A 36 1.24 14.58 -9.25
C GLY A 36 1.98 13.37 -8.70
N GLY A 37 1.86 12.25 -9.43
CA GLY A 37 2.35 10.96 -8.99
C GLY A 37 3.85 10.90 -8.68
N GLN A 38 4.68 11.67 -9.39
CA GLN A 38 6.12 11.72 -9.09
C GLN A 38 6.40 12.38 -7.73
N ALA A 39 5.64 13.41 -7.35
CA ALA A 39 5.75 14.02 -6.03
C ALA A 39 5.31 13.05 -4.92
N VAL A 40 4.27 12.25 -5.19
CA VAL A 40 3.82 11.20 -4.27
C VAL A 40 4.91 10.13 -4.06
N VAL A 41 5.56 9.69 -5.13
CA VAL A 41 6.70 8.75 -5.03
C VAL A 41 7.88 9.37 -4.27
N ALA A 42 8.17 10.65 -4.51
CA ALA A 42 9.22 11.35 -3.78
C ALA A 42 8.91 11.44 -2.28
N LEU A 43 7.65 11.72 -1.91
CA LEU A 43 7.19 11.68 -0.53
C LEU A 43 7.33 10.27 0.06
N ALA A 44 6.89 9.24 -0.66
CA ALA A 44 7.02 7.85 -0.21
C ALA A 44 8.49 7.50 0.08
N LYS A 45 9.41 7.85 -0.82
CA LYS A 45 10.85 7.65 -0.60
C LYS A 45 11.34 8.37 0.65
N LYS A 46 10.93 9.61 0.87
CA LYS A 46 11.28 10.36 2.08
C LYS A 46 10.78 9.71 3.37
N LEU A 47 9.53 9.23 3.36
CA LEU A 47 8.94 8.56 4.51
C LEU A 47 9.63 7.21 4.79
N ILE A 48 9.90 6.41 3.76
CA ILE A 48 10.63 5.14 3.89
C ILE A 48 12.01 5.37 4.48
N ALA A 49 12.75 6.35 3.95
CA ALA A 49 14.10 6.68 4.43
C ALA A 49 14.14 7.02 5.93
N ALA A 50 13.06 7.60 6.47
CA ALA A 50 12.98 7.94 7.89
C ALA A 50 12.90 6.72 8.82
N TYR A 51 12.44 5.54 8.31
CA TYR A 51 12.36 4.30 9.08
C TYR A 51 13.57 3.38 8.89
N LEU A 52 14.41 3.59 7.87
CA LEU A 52 15.56 2.72 7.58
C LEU A 52 16.53 2.54 8.75
N PRO A 53 16.80 3.55 9.60
CA PRO A 53 17.69 3.38 10.75
C PRO A 53 17.23 2.30 11.73
N GLU A 54 15.93 2.02 11.79
CA GLU A 54 15.35 0.95 12.64
C GLU A 54 15.57 -0.47 12.05
N GLY A 55 16.08 -0.56 10.82
CA GLY A 55 16.20 -1.77 10.05
C GLY A 55 14.87 -2.23 9.47
N ALA A 56 14.89 -2.72 8.23
CA ALA A 56 13.71 -3.27 7.56
C ALA A 56 14.09 -4.45 6.67
N ASP A 57 13.23 -5.44 6.61
CA ASP A 57 13.36 -6.62 5.75
C ASP A 57 12.64 -6.42 4.40
N GLY A 58 11.77 -5.42 4.31
CA GLY A 58 11.00 -5.11 3.10
C GLY A 58 10.10 -3.90 3.24
N ILE A 59 9.43 -3.55 2.14
CA ILE A 59 8.51 -2.43 2.03
C ILE A 59 7.15 -2.95 1.56
N GLY A 60 6.07 -2.54 2.23
CA GLY A 60 4.68 -2.79 1.83
C GLY A 60 3.97 -1.49 1.49
N ILE A 61 3.42 -1.42 0.28
CA ILE A 61 2.66 -0.25 -0.18
C ILE A 61 1.21 -0.67 -0.44
N SER A 62 0.30 -0.02 0.25
CA SER A 62 -1.12 0.08 -0.08
C SER A 62 -1.33 1.39 -0.82
N THR A 63 -2.09 1.40 -1.91
CA THR A 63 -2.31 2.64 -2.67
C THR A 63 -3.65 2.67 -3.36
N ALA A 64 -4.19 3.87 -3.52
CA ALA A 64 -5.36 4.11 -4.35
C ALA A 64 -5.08 3.75 -5.82
N GLY A 65 -6.11 3.32 -6.55
CA GLY A 65 -6.04 2.97 -7.97
C GLY A 65 -5.98 1.46 -8.24
N VAL A 66 -5.94 1.11 -9.51
CA VAL A 66 -5.78 -0.28 -9.96
C VAL A 66 -4.29 -0.60 -10.07
N VAL A 67 -3.86 -1.65 -9.39
CA VAL A 67 -2.45 -2.05 -9.30
C VAL A 67 -2.26 -3.40 -9.96
N ASP A 68 -1.23 -3.54 -10.78
CA ASP A 68 -0.67 -4.84 -11.10
C ASP A 68 0.28 -5.25 -9.97
N SER A 69 -0.18 -6.09 -9.08
CA SER A 69 0.61 -6.53 -7.90
C SER A 69 1.89 -7.28 -8.25
N LYS A 70 2.01 -7.84 -9.45
CA LYS A 70 3.22 -8.55 -9.90
C LYS A 70 4.33 -7.57 -10.21
N SER A 71 4.05 -6.60 -11.06
CA SER A 71 5.01 -5.55 -11.43
C SER A 71 5.07 -4.40 -10.42
N GLY A 72 4.04 -4.25 -9.58
CA GLY A 72 3.87 -3.10 -8.68
C GLY A 72 3.66 -1.79 -9.42
N SER A 73 3.06 -1.85 -10.61
CA SER A 73 2.73 -0.68 -11.41
C SER A 73 1.30 -0.22 -11.21
N ILE A 74 1.07 1.06 -11.31
CA ILE A 74 -0.26 1.66 -11.28
C ILE A 74 -0.85 1.58 -12.69
N LEU A 75 -1.80 0.66 -12.90
CA LEU A 75 -2.46 0.49 -14.20
C LEU A 75 -3.43 1.62 -14.47
N PHE A 76 -4.14 2.05 -13.45
CA PHE A 76 -5.11 3.13 -13.55
C PHE A 76 -5.30 3.79 -12.18
N ALA A 77 -5.17 5.09 -12.13
CA ALA A 77 -5.55 5.90 -10.98
C ALA A 77 -6.37 7.06 -11.52
N GLU A 78 -7.63 7.11 -11.13
CA GLU A 78 -8.48 8.23 -11.45
C GLU A 78 -7.96 9.52 -10.81
N ASP A 79 -8.67 10.62 -11.00
CA ASP A 79 -8.28 11.99 -10.66
C ASP A 79 -7.84 12.26 -9.20
N CYS A 80 -7.77 11.22 -8.36
CA CYS A 80 -7.28 11.35 -6.99
C CYS A 80 -5.79 11.71 -6.89
N ILE A 81 -4.96 11.24 -7.86
CA ILE A 81 -3.54 11.60 -7.94
C ILE A 81 -3.18 11.81 -9.41
N ARG A 82 -2.98 13.05 -9.80
CA ARG A 82 -2.67 13.40 -11.19
C ARG A 82 -1.40 12.72 -11.67
N GLY A 83 -1.45 12.09 -12.88
CA GLY A 83 -0.29 11.47 -13.50
C GLY A 83 0.31 10.30 -12.70
N TYR A 84 -0.51 9.62 -11.90
CA TYR A 84 -0.09 8.44 -11.15
C TYR A 84 -0.16 7.16 -11.99
N THR A 85 -1.07 7.09 -12.95
CA THR A 85 -1.18 5.99 -13.91
C THR A 85 0.13 5.78 -14.66
N GLY A 86 0.57 4.54 -14.76
CA GLY A 86 1.81 4.12 -15.44
C GLY A 86 3.06 4.15 -14.55
N ILE A 87 2.99 4.68 -13.32
CA ILE A 87 4.15 4.72 -12.43
C ILE A 87 4.49 3.31 -11.94
N GLN A 88 5.76 2.95 -12.04
CA GLN A 88 6.33 1.67 -11.60
C GLN A 88 6.79 1.78 -10.14
N VAL A 89 5.85 1.85 -9.21
CA VAL A 89 6.12 2.15 -7.79
C VAL A 89 7.11 1.15 -7.19
N LYS A 90 6.89 -0.14 -7.41
CA LYS A 90 7.78 -1.21 -6.92
C LYS A 90 9.21 -1.02 -7.39
N ALA A 91 9.41 -0.91 -8.70
CA ALA A 91 10.74 -0.76 -9.27
C ALA A 91 11.46 0.48 -8.75
N LEU A 92 10.76 1.62 -8.65
CA LEU A 92 11.32 2.87 -8.15
C LEU A 92 11.74 2.82 -6.67
N LEU A 93 11.08 1.98 -5.87
CA LEU A 93 11.41 1.81 -4.46
C LEU A 93 12.50 0.75 -4.25
N GLU A 94 12.45 -0.37 -4.98
CA GLU A 94 13.49 -1.40 -4.96
C GLU A 94 14.84 -0.82 -5.43
N ASP A 95 14.82 0.02 -6.47
CA ASP A 95 16.01 0.71 -6.98
C ASP A 95 16.61 1.68 -5.96
N ALA A 96 15.75 2.39 -5.21
CA ALA A 96 16.18 3.39 -4.23
C ALA A 96 16.71 2.77 -2.93
N PHE A 97 16.16 1.63 -2.49
CA PHE A 97 16.41 1.11 -1.15
C PHE A 97 17.01 -0.30 -1.12
N SER A 98 17.07 -0.99 -2.25
CA SER A 98 17.51 -2.39 -2.35
C SER A 98 16.77 -3.33 -1.39
N LEU A 99 15.49 -3.03 -1.12
CA LEU A 99 14.59 -3.81 -0.28
C LEU A 99 13.46 -4.40 -1.13
N PRO A 100 13.09 -5.67 -0.92
CA PRO A 100 11.95 -6.26 -1.61
C PRO A 100 10.69 -5.44 -1.29
N THR A 101 9.94 -5.08 -2.34
CA THR A 101 8.77 -4.22 -2.25
C THR A 101 7.54 -4.92 -2.79
N ALA A 102 6.45 -4.90 -2.02
CA ALA A 102 5.12 -5.29 -2.46
C ALA A 102 4.23 -4.06 -2.61
N VAL A 103 3.44 -4.00 -3.69
CA VAL A 103 2.47 -2.92 -3.94
C VAL A 103 1.12 -3.54 -4.24
N GLU A 104 0.08 -3.07 -3.55
CA GLU A 104 -1.28 -3.56 -3.72
C GLU A 104 -2.29 -2.40 -3.67
N ASN A 105 -3.46 -2.61 -4.27
CA ASN A 105 -4.59 -1.71 -4.10
C ASN A 105 -5.00 -1.62 -2.62
N ASP A 106 -5.48 -0.45 -2.19
CA ASP A 106 -5.84 -0.14 -0.80
C ASP A 106 -6.87 -1.11 -0.22
N LEU A 107 -7.93 -1.41 -0.97
CA LEU A 107 -8.99 -2.30 -0.50
C LEU A 107 -8.57 -3.78 -0.52
N ASN A 108 -7.77 -4.17 -1.50
CA ASN A 108 -7.14 -5.49 -1.55
C ASN A 108 -6.21 -5.70 -0.35
N ALA A 109 -5.38 -4.70 -0.04
CA ALA A 109 -4.48 -4.72 1.11
C ALA A 109 -5.29 -4.79 2.43
N ALA A 110 -6.39 -4.03 2.53
CA ALA A 110 -7.28 -4.10 3.68
C ALA A 110 -7.91 -5.49 3.84
N ALA A 111 -8.38 -6.12 2.75
CA ALA A 111 -8.95 -7.46 2.80
C ALA A 111 -7.93 -8.51 3.27
N VAL A 112 -6.69 -8.42 2.80
CA VAL A 112 -5.59 -9.29 3.26
C VAL A 112 -5.28 -9.03 4.74
N GLY A 113 -5.27 -7.78 5.15
CA GLY A 113 -5.09 -7.39 6.56
C GLY A 113 -6.17 -7.95 7.46
N GLU A 114 -7.44 -7.83 7.06
CA GLU A 114 -8.59 -8.39 7.78
C GLU A 114 -8.53 -9.93 7.86
N ALA A 115 -8.11 -10.59 6.79
CA ALA A 115 -7.93 -12.04 6.80
C ALA A 115 -6.82 -12.50 7.75
N ALA A 116 -5.74 -11.72 7.86
CA ALA A 116 -4.58 -12.10 8.66
C ALA A 116 -4.71 -11.72 10.14
N PHE A 117 -5.24 -10.53 10.43
CA PHE A 117 -5.17 -9.91 11.75
C PHE A 117 -6.53 -9.43 12.28
N GLY A 118 -7.52 -9.26 11.42
CA GLY A 118 -8.80 -8.62 11.74
C GLY A 118 -9.97 -9.60 11.84
N ALA A 119 -11.16 -9.13 11.45
CA ALA A 119 -12.42 -9.85 11.56
C ALA A 119 -12.47 -11.13 10.71
N GLY A 120 -11.67 -11.21 9.65
CA GLY A 120 -11.57 -12.39 8.78
C GLY A 120 -10.61 -13.47 9.28
N LYS A 121 -9.95 -13.28 10.42
CA LYS A 121 -8.98 -14.25 10.93
C LYS A 121 -9.58 -15.62 11.17
N GLY A 122 -9.01 -16.65 10.53
CA GLY A 122 -9.51 -18.02 10.60
C GLY A 122 -10.60 -18.35 9.58
N CYS A 123 -11.11 -17.38 8.82
CA CYS A 123 -12.01 -17.62 7.71
C CYS A 123 -11.23 -18.09 6.48
N LYS A 124 -11.76 -19.08 5.76
CA LYS A 124 -11.19 -19.50 4.46
C LYS A 124 -11.43 -18.46 3.37
N SER A 125 -12.58 -17.82 3.43
CA SER A 125 -12.99 -16.83 2.44
C SER A 125 -13.67 -15.66 3.13
N LEU A 126 -13.44 -14.46 2.62
CA LEU A 126 -14.10 -13.24 3.07
C LEU A 126 -14.32 -12.27 1.91
N LEU A 127 -15.36 -11.48 2.03
CA LEU A 127 -15.61 -10.32 1.19
C LEU A 127 -15.40 -9.06 2.04
N CYS A 128 -14.53 -8.19 1.59
CA CYS A 128 -14.30 -6.88 2.18
C CYS A 128 -14.99 -5.81 1.32
N VAL A 129 -15.83 -4.99 1.93
CA VAL A 129 -16.48 -3.86 1.25
C VAL A 129 -16.11 -2.59 1.99
N GLY A 130 -15.50 -1.65 1.27
CA GLY A 130 -15.10 -0.36 1.79
C GLY A 130 -16.03 0.76 1.33
N PHE A 131 -16.41 1.61 2.27
CA PHE A 131 -17.17 2.83 2.02
C PHE A 131 -16.30 4.02 2.41
N GLY A 132 -15.92 4.84 1.43
CA GLY A 132 -15.12 6.03 1.62
C GLY A 132 -15.51 7.09 0.59
N THR A 133 -14.56 7.74 -0.04
CA THR A 133 -14.80 8.63 -1.19
C THR A 133 -15.52 7.88 -2.32
N SER A 134 -15.21 6.60 -2.48
CA SER A 134 -15.88 5.66 -3.38
C SER A 134 -16.31 4.40 -2.62
N VAL A 135 -17.07 3.55 -3.29
CA VAL A 135 -17.42 2.21 -2.79
C VAL A 135 -16.59 1.19 -3.57
N GLY A 136 -15.93 0.29 -2.87
CA GLY A 136 -15.14 -0.75 -3.49
C GLY A 136 -15.29 -2.09 -2.76
N GLY A 137 -14.81 -3.16 -3.39
CA GLY A 137 -14.84 -4.51 -2.84
C GLY A 137 -13.58 -5.29 -3.16
N ALA A 138 -13.16 -6.14 -2.24
CA ALA A 138 -12.09 -7.10 -2.42
C ALA A 138 -12.50 -8.45 -1.83
N ALA A 139 -12.05 -9.53 -2.44
CA ALA A 139 -12.36 -10.89 -1.99
C ALA A 139 -11.08 -11.67 -1.68
N VAL A 140 -11.09 -12.38 -0.57
CA VAL A 140 -10.13 -13.44 -0.29
C VAL A 140 -10.87 -14.78 -0.40
N LEU A 141 -10.40 -15.67 -1.26
CA LEU A 141 -10.99 -16.97 -1.50
C LEU A 141 -9.96 -18.05 -1.20
N ASP A 142 -10.33 -19.01 -0.36
CA ASP A 142 -9.43 -20.08 0.10
C ASP A 142 -8.07 -19.56 0.61
N GLY A 143 -8.09 -18.45 1.34
CA GLY A 143 -6.92 -17.82 1.92
C GLY A 143 -6.05 -17.02 0.93
N ARG A 144 -6.52 -16.79 -0.30
CA ARG A 144 -5.80 -16.03 -1.32
C ARG A 144 -6.63 -14.85 -1.81
N LEU A 145 -5.97 -13.71 -1.98
CA LEU A 145 -6.59 -12.55 -2.61
C LEU A 145 -7.01 -12.92 -4.04
N TYR A 146 -8.27 -12.64 -4.36
CA TYR A 146 -8.81 -12.82 -5.71
C TYR A 146 -8.59 -11.54 -6.51
N THR A 147 -7.82 -11.63 -7.57
CA THR A 147 -7.43 -10.49 -8.41
C THR A 147 -7.99 -10.55 -9.84
N GLY A 148 -8.83 -11.53 -10.10
CA GLY A 148 -9.42 -11.75 -11.42
C GLY A 148 -8.67 -12.74 -12.30
#